data_0d4471d424c34095b69127bea40f7a86
#
_entry.id   0d4471d424c34095b69127bea40f7a86
#
_cell.length_a   1.000
_cell.length_b   1.000
_cell.length_c   1.000
_cell.angle_alpha   90.00
_cell.angle_beta   90.00
_cell.angle_gamma   90.00
#
_symmetry.space_group_name_H-M   'P 1'
#
loop_
_entity.id
_entity.type
_entity.pdbx_description
1 polymer ?
#
loop_
_entity_poly.entity_id
_entity_poly.type
_entity_poly.pdbx_seq_one_letter_code
_entity_poly.pdbx_strand_id
1 'polypeptide(L)'
;MLKNKTFGSALIIAGTTIGAGMLAMPLTSAGIGFGYTVFLLVGLWALLVYSGLLFVEVYQTAERLNDGVATLAEKYFGITGRVLATFSLLILLYALSAAYITGGGSLLSGLPTAFGFESLSSELSIILFTVVLGAFVVVGTRGVDGATRILFIGKLIAFAFVLFMMLPKVSVDNLMALPLNYAFVISAAPIFFTSFGFHIIMGSVNSYLDGSVTQFRKAILIGTAIPLVAYLVWQLATHGVLSQNEFVQVLQADPTLNGLVNATRQITNSHIMGEIVRVFSALALITSFLGVMLGVFEGLGDLFKRYQLPHNRLTLTVAAFTPPLAFALYYPEGFIAALSYAGLLCAFYCLILPIGLAWKTRQANPNLPYRVIGGNVTLVIALVIGVIIMIVPFLIQAGYLPAVAG
;
A
#
# COMPACT_ATOMS: atom_id res chain seq x y z
N MET A 1 21.31 -9.15 16.41
CA MET A 1 21.18 -9.02 14.96
C MET A 1 20.88 -10.39 14.35
N LEU A 2 19.85 -10.52 13.55
CA LEU A 2 19.47 -11.77 12.91
C LEU A 2 20.62 -12.25 12.01
N LYS A 3 21.26 -13.38 12.35
CA LYS A 3 22.36 -13.97 11.55
C LYS A 3 21.88 -14.43 10.15
N ASN A 4 20.58 -14.53 9.92
CA ASN A 4 20.00 -15.02 8.67
C ASN A 4 19.51 -13.83 7.80
N LYS A 5 20.32 -13.44 6.79
CA LYS A 5 20.00 -12.36 5.84
C LYS A 5 18.67 -12.60 5.11
N THR A 6 18.32 -13.84 4.78
CA THR A 6 17.05 -14.18 4.11
C THR A 6 15.85 -13.81 4.97
N PHE A 7 15.87 -14.18 6.26
CA PHE A 7 14.81 -13.87 7.18
C PHE A 7 14.72 -12.35 7.47
N GLY A 8 15.88 -11.69 7.60
CA GLY A 8 15.93 -10.23 7.72
C GLY A 8 15.29 -9.53 6.52
N SER A 9 15.60 -9.96 5.30
CA SER A 9 14.98 -9.44 4.07
C SER A 9 13.48 -9.72 4.01
N ALA A 10 13.04 -10.90 4.43
CA ALA A 10 11.62 -11.25 4.49
C ALA A 10 10.87 -10.33 5.47
N LEU A 11 11.45 -10.01 6.63
CA LEU A 11 10.86 -9.06 7.57
C LEU A 11 10.81 -7.62 7.02
N ILE A 12 11.82 -7.20 6.24
CA ILE A 12 11.81 -5.90 5.56
C ILE A 12 10.67 -5.85 4.53
N ILE A 13 10.50 -6.90 3.71
CA ILE A 13 9.40 -7.02 2.75
C ILE A 13 8.05 -6.97 3.48
N ALA A 14 7.86 -7.80 4.51
CA ALA A 14 6.62 -7.83 5.28
C ALA A 14 6.31 -6.47 5.95
N GLY A 15 7.32 -5.84 6.54
CA GLY A 15 7.19 -4.54 7.20
C GLY A 15 6.83 -3.42 6.24
N THR A 16 7.37 -3.44 5.02
CA THR A 16 7.03 -2.48 3.96
C THR A 16 5.61 -2.71 3.45
N THR A 17 5.17 -3.98 3.38
CA THR A 17 3.85 -4.35 2.85
C THR A 17 2.74 -4.05 3.85
N ILE A 18 2.90 -4.41 5.14
CA ILE A 18 1.89 -4.18 6.19
C ILE A 18 1.81 -2.69 6.52
N GLY A 19 0.94 -1.98 5.83
CA GLY A 19 0.77 -0.55 5.95
C GLY A 19 -0.70 -0.12 5.99
N ALA A 20 -0.94 1.16 5.68
CA ALA A 20 -2.28 1.74 5.66
C ALA A 20 -3.20 1.12 4.59
N GLY A 21 -2.65 0.48 3.54
CA GLY A 21 -3.46 -0.21 2.53
C GLY A 21 -4.40 -1.26 3.11
N MET A 22 -3.99 -1.97 4.18
CA MET A 22 -4.85 -2.94 4.85
C MET A 22 -6.11 -2.33 5.47
N LEU A 23 -6.09 -1.03 5.81
CA LEU A 23 -7.24 -0.33 6.39
C LEU A 23 -8.32 -0.04 5.34
N ALA A 24 -7.91 0.19 4.09
CA ALA A 24 -8.83 0.42 3.00
C ALA A 24 -9.54 -0.85 2.50
N MET A 25 -8.95 -2.02 2.75
CA MET A 25 -9.52 -3.29 2.31
C MET A 25 -10.95 -3.53 2.85
N PRO A 26 -11.25 -3.44 4.15
CA PRO A 26 -12.61 -3.61 4.64
C PRO A 26 -13.60 -2.61 4.03
N LEU A 27 -13.18 -1.34 3.89
CA LEU A 27 -14.00 -0.28 3.29
C LEU A 27 -14.43 -0.62 1.87
N THR A 28 -13.50 -1.15 1.06
CA THR A 28 -13.74 -1.46 -0.36
C THR A 28 -14.32 -2.85 -0.58
N SER A 29 -14.19 -3.75 0.39
CA SER A 29 -14.75 -5.10 0.31
C SER A 29 -16.06 -5.28 1.08
N ALA A 30 -16.57 -4.26 1.73
CA ALA A 30 -17.80 -4.33 2.53
C ALA A 30 -18.98 -4.96 1.76
N GLY A 31 -19.13 -4.65 0.46
CA GLY A 31 -20.18 -5.19 -0.40
C GLY A 31 -19.80 -6.43 -1.19
N ILE A 32 -18.59 -6.99 -1.02
CA ILE A 32 -18.09 -8.13 -1.83
C ILE A 32 -18.41 -9.49 -1.18
N GLY A 33 -18.47 -9.53 0.15
CA GLY A 33 -18.52 -10.77 0.92
C GLY A 33 -17.14 -11.41 1.11
N PHE A 34 -17.00 -12.18 2.19
CA PHE A 34 -15.70 -12.71 2.62
C PHE A 34 -15.06 -13.67 1.59
N GLY A 35 -15.83 -14.59 1.03
CA GLY A 35 -15.31 -15.59 0.07
C GLY A 35 -14.65 -14.95 -1.15
N TYR A 36 -15.30 -13.98 -1.77
CA TYR A 36 -14.76 -13.24 -2.93
C TYR A 36 -13.61 -12.31 -2.54
N THR A 37 -13.64 -11.74 -1.34
CA THR A 37 -12.53 -10.96 -0.78
C THR A 37 -11.27 -11.82 -0.63
N VAL A 38 -11.39 -13.05 -0.11
CA VAL A 38 -10.26 -14.00 -0.01
C VAL A 38 -9.74 -14.37 -1.39
N PHE A 39 -10.63 -14.67 -2.34
CA PHE A 39 -10.23 -14.99 -3.72
C PHE A 39 -9.44 -13.84 -4.36
N LEU A 40 -9.93 -12.61 -4.25
CA LEU A 40 -9.26 -11.42 -4.76
C LEU A 40 -7.88 -11.23 -4.09
N LEU A 41 -7.83 -11.35 -2.76
CA LEU A 41 -6.62 -11.18 -1.98
C LEU A 41 -5.53 -12.18 -2.37
N VAL A 42 -5.87 -13.47 -2.43
CA VAL A 42 -4.93 -14.54 -2.80
C VAL A 42 -4.50 -14.43 -4.25
N GLY A 43 -5.43 -14.13 -5.16
CA GLY A 43 -5.15 -13.96 -6.58
C GLY A 43 -4.17 -12.80 -6.85
N LEU A 44 -4.40 -11.64 -6.24
CA LEU A 44 -3.52 -10.48 -6.39
C LEU A 44 -2.17 -10.66 -5.68
N TRP A 45 -2.15 -11.32 -4.52
CA TRP A 45 -0.91 -11.74 -3.87
C TRP A 45 -0.06 -12.63 -4.79
N ALA A 46 -0.66 -13.67 -5.39
CA ALA A 46 0.06 -14.56 -6.29
C ALA A 46 0.62 -13.82 -7.52
N LEU A 47 -0.15 -12.87 -8.07
CA LEU A 47 0.29 -12.02 -9.18
C LEU A 47 1.48 -11.13 -8.79
N LEU A 48 1.46 -10.53 -7.60
CA LEU A 48 2.55 -9.68 -7.13
C LEU A 48 3.79 -10.49 -6.69
N VAL A 49 3.60 -11.69 -6.15
CA VAL A 49 4.72 -12.64 -5.95
C VAL A 49 5.37 -12.98 -7.29
N TYR A 50 4.57 -13.32 -8.30
CA TYR A 50 5.06 -13.58 -9.65
C TYR A 50 5.89 -12.41 -10.18
N SER A 51 5.37 -11.20 -10.07
CA SER A 51 6.07 -9.98 -10.48
C SER A 51 7.35 -9.72 -9.68
N GLY A 52 7.32 -9.92 -8.36
CA GLY A 52 8.52 -9.85 -7.52
C GLY A 52 9.61 -10.84 -7.95
N LEU A 53 9.21 -12.04 -8.35
CA LEU A 53 10.13 -13.05 -8.91
C LEU A 53 10.69 -12.65 -10.28
N LEU A 54 9.93 -11.89 -11.11
CA LEU A 54 10.48 -11.30 -12.35
C LEU A 54 11.61 -10.31 -12.05
N PHE A 55 11.51 -9.52 -10.96
CA PHE A 55 12.63 -8.69 -10.55
C PHE A 55 13.85 -9.52 -10.16
N VAL A 56 13.69 -10.67 -9.50
CA VAL A 56 14.83 -11.57 -9.24
C VAL A 56 15.48 -12.03 -10.54
N GLU A 57 14.69 -12.35 -11.56
CA GLU A 57 15.20 -12.70 -12.89
C GLU A 57 16.01 -11.55 -13.52
N VAL A 58 15.47 -10.31 -13.47
CA VAL A 58 16.10 -9.12 -14.05
C VAL A 58 17.36 -8.72 -13.28
N TYR A 59 17.35 -8.79 -11.95
CA TYR A 59 18.50 -8.42 -11.11
C TYR A 59 19.74 -9.29 -11.32
N GLN A 60 19.62 -10.49 -11.90
CA GLN A 60 20.79 -11.29 -12.33
C GLN A 60 21.66 -10.58 -13.38
N THR A 61 21.10 -9.56 -14.06
CA THR A 61 21.79 -8.78 -15.08
C THR A 61 22.25 -7.41 -14.59
N ALA A 62 22.04 -7.10 -13.30
CA ALA A 62 22.51 -5.86 -12.68
C ALA A 62 24.05 -5.82 -12.71
N GLU A 63 24.61 -4.65 -13.04
CA GLU A 63 26.08 -4.46 -13.10
C GLU A 63 26.66 -4.21 -11.70
N ARG A 64 25.84 -3.60 -10.83
CA ARG A 64 26.19 -3.33 -9.45
C ARG A 64 25.10 -3.83 -8.53
N LEU A 65 25.46 -4.28 -7.34
CA LEU A 65 24.50 -4.78 -6.34
C LEU A 65 23.45 -3.73 -5.89
N ASN A 66 23.81 -2.47 -5.96
CA ASN A 66 22.97 -1.35 -5.57
C ASN A 66 22.23 -0.67 -6.75
N ASP A 67 22.25 -1.28 -7.94
CA ASP A 67 21.46 -0.76 -9.06
C ASP A 67 19.97 -0.78 -8.69
N GLY A 68 19.33 0.38 -8.85
CA GLY A 68 17.90 0.51 -8.65
C GLY A 68 17.10 0.11 -9.90
N VAL A 69 15.79 -0.01 -9.74
CA VAL A 69 14.86 -0.35 -10.85
C VAL A 69 14.99 0.63 -12.02
N ALA A 70 15.18 1.93 -11.73
CA ALA A 70 15.37 2.95 -12.77
C ALA A 70 16.66 2.74 -13.60
N THR A 71 17.74 2.24 -12.97
CA THR A 71 18.99 1.90 -13.67
C THR A 71 18.80 0.68 -14.58
N LEU A 72 18.09 -0.34 -14.12
CA LEU A 72 17.74 -1.50 -14.93
C LEU A 72 16.80 -1.13 -16.09
N ALA A 73 15.86 -0.21 -15.85
CA ALA A 73 14.99 0.31 -16.90
C ALA A 73 15.76 1.10 -17.97
N GLU A 74 16.76 1.89 -17.56
CA GLU A 74 17.67 2.57 -18.49
C GLU A 74 18.48 1.58 -19.35
N LYS A 75 18.98 0.52 -18.74
CA LYS A 75 19.75 -0.52 -19.44
C LYS A 75 18.98 -1.15 -20.60
N TYR A 76 17.68 -1.39 -20.45
CA TYR A 76 16.87 -2.10 -21.45
C TYR A 76 16.00 -1.19 -22.32
N PHE A 77 15.64 -0.01 -21.85
CA PHE A 77 14.75 0.93 -22.54
C PHE A 77 15.35 2.33 -22.74
N GLY A 78 16.65 2.50 -22.41
CA GLY A 78 17.33 3.79 -22.49
C GLY A 78 16.77 4.82 -21.51
N ILE A 79 17.01 6.10 -21.81
CA ILE A 79 16.59 7.22 -20.96
C ILE A 79 15.06 7.23 -20.71
N THR A 80 14.27 6.83 -21.69
CA THR A 80 12.81 6.75 -21.57
C THR A 80 12.39 5.77 -20.46
N GLY A 81 13.02 4.57 -20.41
CA GLY A 81 12.77 3.60 -19.37
C GLY A 81 13.10 4.14 -17.99
N ARG A 82 14.23 4.84 -17.85
CA ARG A 82 14.62 5.49 -16.59
C ARG A 82 13.62 6.54 -16.16
N VAL A 83 13.22 7.42 -17.07
CA VAL A 83 12.25 8.49 -16.79
C VAL A 83 10.92 7.88 -16.35
N LEU A 84 10.40 6.90 -17.09
CA LEU A 84 9.14 6.23 -16.74
C LEU A 84 9.21 5.56 -15.37
N ALA A 85 10.29 4.82 -15.08
CA ALA A 85 10.45 4.17 -13.77
C ALA A 85 10.55 5.18 -12.62
N THR A 86 11.30 6.27 -12.80
CA THR A 86 11.48 7.30 -11.76
C THR A 86 10.18 8.06 -11.50
N PHE A 87 9.52 8.54 -12.56
CA PHE A 87 8.31 9.33 -12.41
C PHE A 87 7.11 8.49 -11.95
N SER A 88 6.96 7.25 -12.44
CA SER A 88 5.88 6.37 -11.95
C SER A 88 6.02 6.07 -10.46
N LEU A 89 7.26 5.83 -9.98
CA LEU A 89 7.51 5.66 -8.55
C LEU A 89 7.19 6.93 -7.76
N LEU A 90 7.66 8.08 -8.22
CA LEU A 90 7.45 9.34 -7.51
C LEU A 90 5.96 9.70 -7.42
N ILE A 91 5.21 9.56 -8.52
CA ILE A 91 3.77 9.83 -8.52
C ILE A 91 3.02 8.80 -7.66
N LEU A 92 3.45 7.52 -7.66
CA LEU A 92 2.92 6.50 -6.74
C LEU A 92 3.09 6.92 -5.28
N LEU A 93 4.29 7.36 -4.90
CA LEU A 93 4.56 7.81 -3.54
C LEU A 93 3.74 9.06 -3.17
N TYR A 94 3.53 9.99 -4.11
CA TYR A 94 2.63 11.14 -3.90
C TYR A 94 1.17 10.72 -3.70
N ALA A 95 0.67 9.78 -4.51
CA ALA A 95 -0.70 9.27 -4.36
C ALA A 95 -0.91 8.57 -3.02
N LEU A 96 0.07 7.76 -2.59
CA LEU A 96 0.07 7.14 -1.25
C LEU A 96 0.11 8.19 -0.15
N SER A 97 0.96 9.23 -0.29
CA SER A 97 1.05 10.33 0.68
C SER A 97 -0.28 11.07 0.81
N ALA A 98 -0.94 11.37 -0.30
CA ALA A 98 -2.27 11.99 -0.33
C ALA A 98 -3.31 11.13 0.41
N ALA A 99 -3.31 9.82 0.15
CA ALA A 99 -4.18 8.89 0.86
C ALA A 99 -3.91 8.90 2.37
N TYR A 100 -2.65 8.89 2.78
CA TYR A 100 -2.34 8.86 4.21
C TYR A 100 -2.63 10.19 4.92
N ILE A 101 -2.51 11.32 4.23
CA ILE A 101 -2.91 12.62 4.76
C ILE A 101 -4.43 12.70 4.92
N THR A 102 -5.22 12.29 3.91
CA THR A 102 -6.68 12.28 4.01
C THR A 102 -7.18 11.31 5.07
N GLY A 103 -6.67 10.07 5.09
CA GLY A 103 -7.02 9.07 6.10
C GLY A 103 -6.62 9.47 7.52
N GLY A 104 -5.43 10.05 7.68
CA GLY A 104 -4.94 10.55 8.96
C GLY A 104 -5.73 11.76 9.46
N GLY A 105 -6.08 12.67 8.55
CA GLY A 105 -6.96 13.80 8.83
C GLY A 105 -8.34 13.35 9.32
N SER A 106 -8.95 12.36 8.66
CA SER A 106 -10.27 11.84 9.06
C SER A 106 -10.24 11.20 10.46
N LEU A 107 -9.20 10.41 10.78
CA LEU A 107 -9.06 9.84 12.13
C LEU A 107 -8.84 10.90 13.20
N LEU A 108 -8.06 11.93 12.90
CA LEU A 108 -7.78 13.03 13.81
C LEU A 108 -9.03 13.91 14.02
N SER A 109 -9.81 14.15 12.97
CA SER A 109 -11.07 14.90 13.04
C SER A 109 -12.05 14.26 14.03
N GLY A 110 -12.17 12.93 14.03
CA GLY A 110 -13.05 12.20 14.94
C GLY A 110 -12.47 11.93 16.33
N LEU A 111 -11.21 12.27 16.61
CA LEU A 111 -10.59 11.98 17.90
C LEU A 111 -11.24 12.71 19.09
N PRO A 112 -11.60 14.00 19.00
CA PRO A 112 -12.22 14.71 20.14
C PRO A 112 -13.56 14.12 20.57
N THR A 113 -14.30 13.50 19.64
CA THR A 113 -15.60 12.88 19.97
C THR A 113 -15.48 11.69 20.93
N ALA A 114 -14.31 11.03 20.99
CA ALA A 114 -14.02 10.00 21.96
C ALA A 114 -14.00 10.52 23.41
N PHE A 115 -13.78 11.82 23.56
CA PHE A 115 -13.71 12.52 24.86
C PHE A 115 -14.94 13.42 25.13
N GLY A 116 -15.96 13.32 24.27
CA GLY A 116 -17.21 14.12 24.42
C GLY A 116 -17.12 15.54 23.89
N PHE A 117 -16.09 15.88 23.10
CA PHE A 117 -15.94 17.17 22.43
C PHE A 117 -16.48 17.13 21.00
N GLU A 118 -16.69 18.29 20.40
CA GLU A 118 -17.03 18.40 18.98
C GLU A 118 -15.84 17.93 18.11
N SER A 119 -16.17 17.38 16.91
CA SER A 119 -15.16 17.01 15.92
C SER A 119 -14.38 18.23 15.42
N LEU A 120 -13.10 18.05 15.11
CA LEU A 120 -12.33 19.09 14.42
C LEU A 120 -12.78 19.19 12.96
N SER A 121 -12.62 20.38 12.36
CA SER A 121 -12.83 20.50 10.91
C SER A 121 -11.84 19.63 10.14
N SER A 122 -12.26 19.14 8.97
CA SER A 122 -11.44 18.26 8.12
C SER A 122 -10.14 18.95 7.72
N GLU A 123 -10.20 20.23 7.34
CA GLU A 123 -9.06 21.03 6.90
C GLU A 123 -8.02 21.19 8.01
N LEU A 124 -8.48 21.56 9.23
CA LEU A 124 -7.58 21.70 10.37
C LEU A 124 -6.90 20.38 10.72
N SER A 125 -7.66 19.28 10.70
CA SER A 125 -7.15 17.95 10.98
C SER A 125 -6.09 17.49 9.96
N ILE A 126 -6.34 17.73 8.67
CA ILE A 126 -5.41 17.45 7.57
C ILE A 126 -4.12 18.26 7.73
N ILE A 127 -4.23 19.56 8.02
CA ILE A 127 -3.07 20.43 8.23
C ILE A 127 -2.27 19.99 9.45
N LEU A 128 -2.93 19.75 10.59
CA LEU A 128 -2.27 19.32 11.82
C LEU A 128 -1.54 17.98 11.63
N PHE A 129 -2.21 16.99 11.02
CA PHE A 129 -1.60 15.69 10.72
C PHE A 129 -0.33 15.87 9.87
N THR A 130 -0.44 16.67 8.80
CA THR A 130 0.67 16.88 7.85
C THR A 130 1.82 17.64 8.48
N VAL A 131 1.55 18.72 9.23
CA VAL A 131 2.59 19.56 9.83
C VAL A 131 3.32 18.80 10.94
N VAL A 132 2.58 18.16 11.85
CA VAL A 132 3.17 17.45 12.99
C VAL A 132 4.05 16.29 12.51
N LEU A 133 3.54 15.43 11.63
CA LEU A 133 4.31 14.29 11.14
C LEU A 133 5.34 14.69 10.09
N GLY A 134 5.04 15.70 9.28
CA GLY A 134 5.99 16.25 8.30
C GLY A 134 7.24 16.82 8.96
N ALA A 135 7.13 17.41 10.15
CA ALA A 135 8.28 17.88 10.90
C ALA A 135 9.32 16.77 11.16
N PHE A 136 8.88 15.55 11.49
CA PHE A 136 9.79 14.41 11.66
C PHE A 136 10.53 14.07 10.37
N VAL A 137 9.84 14.09 9.22
CA VAL A 137 10.44 13.83 7.91
C VAL A 137 11.48 14.90 7.56
N VAL A 138 11.15 16.16 7.79
CA VAL A 138 12.06 17.30 7.52
C VAL A 138 13.30 17.27 8.41
N VAL A 139 13.18 16.82 9.67
CA VAL A 139 14.36 16.65 10.57
C VAL A 139 15.31 15.57 10.02
N GLY A 140 14.79 14.53 9.35
CA GLY A 140 15.58 13.56 8.59
C GLY A 140 15.46 12.12 9.07
N THR A 141 16.18 11.24 8.37
CA THR A 141 16.13 9.77 8.52
C THR A 141 16.26 9.25 9.95
N ARG A 142 17.17 9.83 10.75
CA ARG A 142 17.39 9.36 12.14
C ARG A 142 16.16 9.54 13.04
N GLY A 143 15.44 10.64 12.88
CA GLY A 143 14.20 10.90 13.63
C GLY A 143 13.07 9.96 13.21
N VAL A 144 12.94 9.75 11.90
CA VAL A 144 11.94 8.84 11.33
C VAL A 144 12.20 7.39 11.73
N ASP A 145 13.45 6.91 11.63
CA ASP A 145 13.83 5.52 11.98
C ASP A 145 13.50 5.18 13.43
N GLY A 146 13.87 6.03 14.39
CA GLY A 146 13.61 5.81 15.80
C GLY A 146 12.12 5.76 16.11
N ALA A 147 11.36 6.74 15.62
CA ALA A 147 9.92 6.81 15.80
C ALA A 147 9.20 5.62 15.13
N THR A 148 9.55 5.31 13.89
CA THR A 148 8.91 4.22 13.12
C THR A 148 9.08 2.86 13.77
N ARG A 149 10.25 2.56 14.36
CA ARG A 149 10.48 1.27 15.05
C ARG A 149 9.56 1.09 16.26
N ILE A 150 9.43 2.13 17.10
CA ILE A 150 8.55 2.09 18.28
C ILE A 150 7.08 1.99 17.84
N LEU A 151 6.67 2.83 16.90
CA LEU A 151 5.30 2.85 16.38
C LEU A 151 4.95 1.54 15.66
N PHE A 152 5.91 0.90 14.99
CA PHE A 152 5.70 -0.40 14.34
C PHE A 152 5.39 -1.50 15.36
N ILE A 153 6.13 -1.56 16.47
CA ILE A 153 5.83 -2.49 17.57
C ILE A 153 4.45 -2.20 18.16
N GLY A 154 4.17 -0.92 18.43
CA GLY A 154 2.85 -0.48 18.91
C GLY A 154 1.71 -0.88 17.96
N LYS A 155 1.92 -0.72 16.65
CA LYS A 155 0.97 -1.16 15.61
C LYS A 155 0.69 -2.67 15.68
N LEU A 156 1.73 -3.49 15.80
CA LEU A 156 1.56 -4.95 15.89
C LEU A 156 0.80 -5.37 17.16
N ILE A 157 1.10 -4.72 18.30
CA ILE A 157 0.38 -4.95 19.57
C ILE A 157 -1.08 -4.53 19.43
N ALA A 158 -1.34 -3.33 18.87
CA ALA A 158 -2.70 -2.84 18.65
C ALA A 158 -3.47 -3.76 17.70
N PHE A 159 -2.84 -4.23 16.63
CA PHE A 159 -3.43 -5.19 15.69
C PHE A 159 -3.80 -6.51 16.37
N ALA A 160 -2.87 -7.09 17.14
CA ALA A 160 -3.14 -8.31 17.90
C ALA A 160 -4.30 -8.12 18.86
N PHE A 161 -4.40 -6.95 19.52
CA PHE A 161 -5.46 -6.65 20.45
C PHE A 161 -6.82 -6.45 19.75
N VAL A 162 -6.85 -5.77 18.59
CA VAL A 162 -8.05 -5.69 17.75
C VAL A 162 -8.55 -7.09 17.39
N LEU A 163 -7.66 -7.96 16.90
CA LEU A 163 -8.02 -9.32 16.54
C LEU A 163 -8.51 -10.13 17.74
N PHE A 164 -7.84 -10.02 18.88
CA PHE A 164 -8.25 -10.69 20.12
C PHE A 164 -9.69 -10.32 20.53
N MET A 165 -10.08 -9.06 20.35
CA MET A 165 -11.42 -8.61 20.67
C MET A 165 -12.47 -8.94 19.60
N MET A 166 -12.08 -8.93 18.33
CA MET A 166 -13.02 -9.15 17.20
C MET A 166 -13.27 -10.62 16.93
N LEU A 167 -12.23 -11.47 16.90
CA LEU A 167 -12.36 -12.87 16.49
C LEU A 167 -13.40 -13.69 17.29
N PRO A 168 -13.57 -13.52 18.61
CA PRO A 168 -14.62 -14.22 19.36
C PRO A 168 -16.05 -13.81 18.97
N LYS A 169 -16.21 -12.68 18.27
CA LYS A 169 -17.53 -12.15 17.82
C LYS A 169 -17.83 -12.46 16.36
N VAL A 170 -16.99 -13.23 15.69
CA VAL A 170 -17.18 -13.61 14.29
C VAL A 170 -18.42 -14.47 14.16
N SER A 171 -19.36 -14.05 13.29
CA SER A 171 -20.54 -14.82 12.88
C SER A 171 -20.27 -15.54 11.56
N VAL A 172 -20.61 -16.81 11.50
CA VAL A 172 -20.52 -17.61 10.26
C VAL A 172 -21.47 -17.06 9.20
N ASP A 173 -22.65 -16.60 9.60
CA ASP A 173 -23.65 -16.03 8.68
C ASP A 173 -23.10 -14.81 7.94
N ASN A 174 -22.36 -13.94 8.64
CA ASN A 174 -21.71 -12.79 8.02
C ASN A 174 -20.63 -13.21 7.02
N LEU A 175 -19.88 -14.29 7.30
CA LEU A 175 -18.84 -14.81 6.41
C LEU A 175 -19.42 -15.49 5.16
N MET A 176 -20.64 -16.00 5.23
CA MET A 176 -21.32 -16.64 4.10
C MET A 176 -22.08 -15.66 3.21
N ALA A 177 -22.03 -14.36 3.53
CA ALA A 177 -22.67 -13.32 2.72
C ALA A 177 -22.11 -13.31 1.29
N LEU A 178 -23.01 -13.27 0.31
CA LEU A 178 -22.68 -13.16 -1.10
C LEU A 178 -22.48 -11.69 -1.49
N PRO A 179 -21.79 -11.39 -2.62
CA PRO A 179 -21.64 -10.03 -3.09
C PRO A 179 -22.99 -9.34 -3.32
N LEU A 180 -23.14 -8.10 -2.83
CA LEU A 180 -24.27 -7.23 -3.20
C LEU A 180 -24.25 -6.89 -4.69
N ASN A 181 -23.05 -6.74 -5.24
CA ASN A 181 -22.80 -6.58 -6.67
C ASN A 181 -21.44 -7.19 -7.00
N TYR A 182 -21.39 -8.12 -7.96
CA TYR A 182 -20.14 -8.77 -8.37
C TYR A 182 -19.12 -7.79 -9.00
N ALA A 183 -19.57 -6.67 -9.55
CA ALA A 183 -18.69 -5.65 -10.09
C ALA A 183 -17.80 -5.00 -9.01
N PHE A 184 -18.21 -5.02 -7.74
CA PHE A 184 -17.38 -4.55 -6.63
C PHE A 184 -16.06 -5.30 -6.50
N VAL A 185 -16.00 -6.59 -6.88
CA VAL A 185 -14.76 -7.38 -6.87
C VAL A 185 -13.71 -6.76 -7.78
N ILE A 186 -14.14 -6.28 -8.97
CA ILE A 186 -13.26 -5.60 -9.92
C ILE A 186 -12.88 -4.21 -9.39
N SER A 187 -13.85 -3.47 -8.84
CA SER A 187 -13.64 -2.13 -8.30
C SER A 187 -12.65 -2.09 -7.14
N ALA A 188 -12.59 -3.13 -6.32
CA ALA A 188 -11.66 -3.22 -5.19
C ALA A 188 -10.23 -3.61 -5.62
N ALA A 189 -10.04 -4.18 -6.81
CA ALA A 189 -8.75 -4.74 -7.24
C ALA A 189 -7.57 -3.76 -7.15
N PRO A 190 -7.64 -2.48 -7.56
CA PRO A 190 -6.52 -1.54 -7.45
C PRO A 190 -6.04 -1.33 -6.01
N ILE A 191 -6.95 -1.25 -5.04
CA ILE A 191 -6.63 -1.03 -3.63
C ILE A 191 -6.01 -2.28 -3.00
N PHE A 192 -6.59 -3.44 -3.27
CA PHE A 192 -6.01 -4.72 -2.84
C PHE A 192 -4.64 -4.95 -3.44
N PHE A 193 -4.45 -4.60 -4.72
CA PHE A 193 -3.17 -4.68 -5.41
C PHE A 193 -2.12 -3.77 -4.76
N THR A 194 -2.46 -2.50 -4.49
CA THR A 194 -1.56 -1.54 -3.85
C THR A 194 -1.11 -2.00 -2.47
N SER A 195 -1.97 -2.70 -1.74
CA SER A 195 -1.68 -3.16 -0.38
C SER A 195 -0.55 -4.20 -0.31
N PHE A 196 -0.15 -4.81 -1.43
CA PHE A 196 1.02 -5.68 -1.54
C PHE A 196 2.23 -5.03 -2.23
N GLY A 197 2.30 -3.71 -2.32
CA GLY A 197 3.29 -2.96 -3.06
C GLY A 197 4.71 -2.95 -2.45
N PHE A 198 5.37 -4.10 -2.32
CA PHE A 198 6.75 -4.22 -1.80
C PHE A 198 7.86 -3.95 -2.82
N HIS A 199 7.54 -3.79 -4.08
CA HIS A 199 8.51 -3.74 -5.20
C HIS A 199 9.46 -2.53 -5.14
N ILE A 200 9.09 -1.49 -4.42
CA ILE A 200 9.90 -0.27 -4.26
C ILE A 200 11.24 -0.55 -3.56
N ILE A 201 11.34 -1.63 -2.78
CA ILE A 201 12.55 -1.99 -2.03
C ILE A 201 13.38 -3.11 -2.68
N MET A 202 13.05 -3.55 -3.90
CA MET A 202 13.73 -4.69 -4.54
C MET A 202 15.24 -4.49 -4.69
N GLY A 203 15.69 -3.29 -5.07
CA GLY A 203 17.10 -2.96 -5.16
C GLY A 203 17.83 -3.08 -3.81
N SER A 204 17.23 -2.55 -2.76
CA SER A 204 17.78 -2.64 -1.39
C SER A 204 17.86 -4.08 -0.89
N VAL A 205 16.83 -4.90 -1.17
CA VAL A 205 16.81 -6.32 -0.80
C VAL A 205 17.86 -7.08 -1.57
N ASN A 206 18.02 -6.86 -2.89
CA ASN A 206 19.07 -7.46 -3.69
C ASN A 206 20.46 -7.15 -3.14
N SER A 207 20.73 -5.88 -2.84
CA SER A 207 21.99 -5.43 -2.25
C SER A 207 22.27 -6.07 -0.89
N TYR A 208 21.26 -6.13 -0.01
CA TYR A 208 21.37 -6.74 1.32
C TYR A 208 21.67 -8.25 1.27
N LEU A 209 21.20 -8.95 0.23
CA LEU A 209 21.39 -10.37 -0.03
C LEU A 209 22.63 -10.66 -0.89
N ASP A 210 23.50 -9.68 -1.15
CA ASP A 210 24.69 -9.80 -1.98
C ASP A 210 24.40 -10.40 -3.37
N GLY A 211 23.22 -10.13 -3.95
CA GLY A 211 22.80 -10.64 -5.25
C GLY A 211 22.42 -12.14 -5.28
N SER A 212 22.26 -12.79 -4.13
CA SER A 212 21.93 -14.22 -4.06
C SER A 212 20.51 -14.51 -4.55
N VAL A 213 20.36 -15.04 -5.75
CA VAL A 213 19.08 -15.41 -6.38
C VAL A 213 18.22 -16.31 -5.49
N THR A 214 18.82 -17.33 -4.89
CA THR A 214 18.10 -18.30 -4.04
C THR A 214 17.56 -17.65 -2.77
N GLN A 215 18.37 -16.80 -2.11
CA GLN A 215 17.95 -16.10 -0.91
C GLN A 215 16.90 -15.03 -1.24
N PHE A 216 17.04 -14.33 -2.37
CA PHE A 216 16.09 -13.31 -2.80
C PHE A 216 14.70 -13.90 -3.07
N ARG A 217 14.63 -15.05 -3.79
CA ARG A 217 13.38 -15.79 -4.01
C ARG A 217 12.70 -16.19 -2.69
N LYS A 218 13.47 -16.76 -1.77
CA LYS A 218 12.96 -17.17 -0.46
C LYS A 218 12.47 -15.97 0.36
N ALA A 219 13.19 -14.86 0.32
CA ALA A 219 12.81 -13.64 1.02
C ALA A 219 11.49 -13.06 0.49
N ILE A 220 11.25 -13.08 -0.82
CA ILE A 220 9.99 -12.64 -1.42
C ILE A 220 8.85 -13.56 -0.98
N LEU A 221 9.00 -14.87 -1.11
CA LEU A 221 7.93 -15.83 -0.75
C LEU A 221 7.55 -15.72 0.72
N ILE A 222 8.52 -15.74 1.63
CA ILE A 222 8.27 -15.66 3.07
C ILE A 222 7.77 -14.25 3.44
N GLY A 223 8.43 -13.22 2.91
CA GLY A 223 8.14 -11.83 3.26
C GLY A 223 6.76 -11.37 2.81
N THR A 224 6.22 -11.92 1.72
CA THR A 224 4.87 -11.60 1.24
C THR A 224 3.79 -12.52 1.84
N ALA A 225 4.14 -13.74 2.26
CA ALA A 225 3.20 -14.62 2.95
C ALA A 225 2.79 -14.07 4.33
N ILE A 226 3.68 -13.39 5.03
CA ILE A 226 3.36 -12.76 6.33
C ILE A 226 2.21 -11.73 6.20
N PRO A 227 2.28 -10.71 5.33
CA PRO A 227 1.17 -9.79 5.14
C PRO A 227 -0.08 -10.47 4.57
N LEU A 228 0.04 -11.50 3.72
CA LEU A 228 -1.11 -12.26 3.26
C LEU A 228 -1.89 -12.85 4.43
N VAL A 229 -1.22 -13.53 5.36
CA VAL A 229 -1.86 -14.11 6.55
C VAL A 229 -2.46 -13.01 7.42
N ALA A 230 -1.75 -11.91 7.66
CA ALA A 230 -2.26 -10.78 8.42
C ALA A 230 -3.55 -10.19 7.80
N TYR A 231 -3.56 -10.03 6.47
CA TYR A 231 -4.71 -9.50 5.74
C TYR A 231 -5.89 -10.47 5.73
N LEU A 232 -5.63 -11.77 5.58
CA LEU A 232 -6.70 -12.79 5.67
C LEU A 232 -7.38 -12.78 7.04
N VAL A 233 -6.59 -12.71 8.13
CA VAL A 233 -7.14 -12.66 9.49
C VAL A 233 -7.86 -11.34 9.74
N TRP A 234 -7.34 -10.22 9.20
CA TRP A 234 -8.01 -8.92 9.28
C TRP A 234 -9.36 -8.92 8.56
N GLN A 235 -9.42 -9.46 7.34
CA GLN A 235 -10.67 -9.59 6.59
C GLN A 235 -11.64 -10.56 7.25
N LEU A 236 -11.15 -11.66 7.81
CA LEU A 236 -11.96 -12.58 8.60
C LEU A 236 -12.62 -11.87 9.80
N ALA A 237 -11.84 -11.08 10.53
CA ALA A 237 -12.36 -10.33 11.69
C ALA A 237 -13.38 -9.28 11.28
N THR A 238 -13.09 -8.47 10.25
CA THR A 238 -13.97 -7.39 9.83
C THR A 238 -15.26 -7.91 9.17
N HIS A 239 -15.17 -8.81 8.19
CA HIS A 239 -16.36 -9.40 7.56
C HIS A 239 -17.17 -10.29 8.49
N GLY A 240 -16.52 -10.97 9.43
CA GLY A 240 -17.22 -11.82 10.38
C GLY A 240 -17.96 -11.07 11.48
N VAL A 241 -17.47 -9.89 11.85
CA VAL A 241 -18.07 -9.08 12.93
C VAL A 241 -19.03 -8.03 12.38
N LEU A 242 -18.69 -7.39 11.25
CA LEU A 242 -19.48 -6.32 10.66
C LEU A 242 -20.46 -6.93 9.65
N SER A 243 -21.76 -6.88 9.94
CA SER A 243 -22.76 -7.35 8.98
C SER A 243 -22.70 -6.50 7.71
N GLN A 244 -22.73 -7.16 6.55
CA GLN A 244 -22.49 -6.52 5.25
C GLN A 244 -23.39 -5.32 5.00
N ASN A 245 -24.70 -5.48 5.24
CA ASN A 245 -25.67 -4.42 4.97
C ASN A 245 -25.50 -3.19 5.88
N GLU A 246 -25.32 -3.41 7.19
CA GLU A 246 -25.11 -2.32 8.14
C GLU A 246 -23.78 -1.61 7.88
N PHE A 247 -22.74 -2.37 7.56
CA PHE A 247 -21.44 -1.80 7.27
C PHE A 247 -21.47 -0.92 6.02
N VAL A 248 -22.09 -1.38 4.93
CA VAL A 248 -22.28 -0.58 3.72
C VAL A 248 -23.09 0.69 3.99
N GLN A 249 -24.16 0.61 4.79
CA GLN A 249 -24.94 1.81 5.17
C GLN A 249 -24.09 2.84 5.93
N VAL A 250 -23.27 2.39 6.87
CA VAL A 250 -22.38 3.32 7.60
C VAL A 250 -21.35 3.95 6.66
N LEU A 251 -20.79 3.17 5.73
CA LEU A 251 -19.82 3.69 4.77
C LEU A 251 -20.42 4.62 3.71
N GLN A 252 -21.68 4.47 3.37
CA GLN A 252 -22.39 5.42 2.51
C GLN A 252 -22.56 6.79 3.18
N ALA A 253 -22.67 6.82 4.51
CA ALA A 253 -22.75 8.05 5.28
C ALA A 253 -21.36 8.67 5.58
N ASP A 254 -20.35 7.83 5.77
CA ASP A 254 -18.96 8.24 6.06
C ASP A 254 -17.99 7.26 5.38
N PRO A 255 -17.53 7.53 4.14
CA PRO A 255 -16.64 6.64 3.39
C PRO A 255 -15.17 6.71 3.86
N THR A 256 -14.90 7.42 4.95
CA THR A 256 -13.54 7.62 5.46
C THR A 256 -13.10 6.53 6.44
N LEU A 257 -11.86 6.61 6.91
CA LEU A 257 -11.40 5.71 7.98
C LEU A 257 -12.13 5.94 9.31
N ASN A 258 -12.65 7.15 9.54
CA ASN A 258 -13.51 7.39 10.70
C ASN A 258 -14.83 6.60 10.59
N GLY A 259 -15.36 6.42 9.36
CA GLY A 259 -16.50 5.54 9.08
C GLY A 259 -16.25 4.08 9.50
N LEU A 260 -15.05 3.54 9.26
CA LEU A 260 -14.68 2.20 9.76
C LEU A 260 -14.72 2.11 11.29
N VAL A 261 -14.19 3.13 11.97
CA VAL A 261 -14.24 3.22 13.44
C VAL A 261 -15.69 3.29 13.94
N ASN A 262 -16.50 4.15 13.30
CA ASN A 262 -17.91 4.31 13.65
C ASN A 262 -18.72 3.04 13.38
N ALA A 263 -18.53 2.38 12.25
CA ALA A 263 -19.15 1.09 11.93
C ALA A 263 -18.81 0.05 12.99
N THR A 264 -17.53 -0.07 13.34
CA THR A 264 -17.09 -1.02 14.37
C THR A 264 -17.76 -0.72 15.72
N ARG A 265 -17.83 0.56 16.12
CA ARG A 265 -18.47 0.99 17.37
C ARG A 265 -19.97 0.70 17.39
N GLN A 266 -20.70 1.04 16.29
CA GLN A 266 -22.13 0.90 16.19
C GLN A 266 -22.58 -0.57 16.11
N ILE A 267 -21.99 -1.34 15.17
CA ILE A 267 -22.39 -2.72 14.91
C ILE A 267 -22.04 -3.63 16.09
N THR A 268 -20.89 -3.38 16.76
CA THR A 268 -20.51 -4.17 17.94
C THR A 268 -21.10 -3.67 19.25
N ASN A 269 -21.80 -2.53 19.22
CA ASN A 269 -22.29 -1.81 20.40
C ASN A 269 -21.19 -1.64 21.48
N SER A 270 -19.96 -1.30 21.04
CA SER A 270 -18.79 -1.20 21.92
C SER A 270 -17.96 0.02 21.57
N HIS A 271 -17.98 1.02 22.45
CA HIS A 271 -17.13 2.19 22.34
C HIS A 271 -15.64 1.83 22.36
N ILE A 272 -15.25 0.91 23.26
CA ILE A 272 -13.85 0.45 23.40
C ILE A 272 -13.35 -0.18 22.09
N MET A 273 -14.17 -0.98 21.42
CA MET A 273 -13.79 -1.62 20.16
C MET A 273 -13.51 -0.57 19.07
N GLY A 274 -14.37 0.45 18.94
CA GLY A 274 -14.14 1.55 18.00
C GLY A 274 -12.81 2.27 18.28
N GLU A 275 -12.52 2.60 19.53
CA GLU A 275 -11.28 3.32 19.88
C GLU A 275 -10.02 2.48 19.67
N ILE A 276 -10.07 1.17 19.88
CA ILE A 276 -8.95 0.27 19.60
C ILE A 276 -8.68 0.21 18.09
N VAL A 277 -9.74 0.13 17.26
CA VAL A 277 -9.60 0.20 15.78
C VAL A 277 -9.04 1.56 15.37
N ARG A 278 -9.46 2.65 16.01
CA ARG A 278 -8.90 4.00 15.78
C ARG A 278 -7.39 4.06 16.06
N VAL A 279 -6.96 3.58 17.23
CA VAL A 279 -5.55 3.56 17.64
C VAL A 279 -4.72 2.72 16.67
N PHE A 280 -5.19 1.51 16.32
CA PHE A 280 -4.54 0.66 15.34
C PHE A 280 -4.40 1.36 13.98
N SER A 281 -5.50 1.96 13.49
CA SER A 281 -5.52 2.67 12.21
C SER A 281 -4.59 3.87 12.21
N ALA A 282 -4.55 4.65 13.29
CA ALA A 282 -3.64 5.78 13.43
C ALA A 282 -2.17 5.34 13.39
N LEU A 283 -1.79 4.30 14.14
CA LEU A 283 -0.43 3.76 14.14
C LEU A 283 -0.03 3.21 12.75
N ALA A 284 -0.95 2.55 12.05
CA ALA A 284 -0.71 2.05 10.71
C ALA A 284 -0.51 3.19 9.70
N LEU A 285 -1.32 4.25 9.76
CA LEU A 285 -1.18 5.43 8.90
C LEU A 285 0.09 6.20 9.19
N ILE A 286 0.40 6.49 10.46
CA ILE A 286 1.58 7.26 10.85
C ILE A 286 2.86 6.56 10.37
N THR A 287 2.98 5.24 10.62
CA THR A 287 4.16 4.50 10.17
C THR A 287 4.31 4.49 8.65
N SER A 288 3.19 4.35 7.92
CA SER A 288 3.19 4.35 6.46
C SER A 288 3.48 5.74 5.88
N PHE A 289 2.89 6.79 6.45
CA PHE A 289 3.13 8.17 6.06
C PHE A 289 4.61 8.55 6.21
N LEU A 290 5.19 8.28 7.38
CA LEU A 290 6.60 8.59 7.63
C LEU A 290 7.53 7.89 6.63
N GLY A 291 7.29 6.62 6.35
CA GLY A 291 8.11 5.85 5.39
C GLY A 291 7.97 6.35 3.96
N VAL A 292 6.74 6.57 3.51
CA VAL A 292 6.47 7.02 2.12
C VAL A 292 6.94 8.46 1.91
N MET A 293 6.66 9.38 2.84
CA MET A 293 7.11 10.77 2.74
C MET A 293 8.63 10.90 2.79
N LEU A 294 9.32 10.06 3.57
CA LEU A 294 10.77 10.00 3.53
C LEU A 294 11.25 9.57 2.13
N GLY A 295 10.61 8.55 1.54
CA GLY A 295 10.89 8.11 0.16
C GLY A 295 10.67 9.22 -0.89
N VAL A 296 9.59 10.01 -0.76
CA VAL A 296 9.36 11.20 -1.62
C VAL A 296 10.49 12.20 -1.45
N PHE A 297 10.83 12.51 -0.21
CA PHE A 297 11.84 13.54 0.13
C PHE A 297 13.22 13.16 -0.40
N GLU A 298 13.64 11.92 -0.21
CA GLU A 298 14.92 11.40 -0.72
C GLU A 298 14.91 11.30 -2.25
N GLY A 299 13.84 10.76 -2.84
CA GLY A 299 13.70 10.65 -4.29
C GLY A 299 13.73 12.00 -5.01
N LEU A 300 13.06 13.01 -4.45
CA LEU A 300 13.15 14.39 -4.95
C LEU A 300 14.56 14.97 -4.77
N GLY A 301 15.21 14.71 -3.63
CA GLY A 301 16.57 15.15 -3.37
C GLY A 301 17.54 14.63 -4.43
N ASP A 302 17.48 13.36 -4.76
CA ASP A 302 18.29 12.73 -5.81
C ASP A 302 17.96 13.27 -7.21
N LEU A 303 16.68 13.47 -7.50
CA LEU A 303 16.22 14.03 -8.77
C LEU A 303 16.71 15.47 -8.95
N PHE A 304 16.52 16.35 -7.95
CA PHE A 304 16.92 17.76 -7.99
C PHE A 304 18.43 17.90 -8.09
N LYS A 305 19.19 17.10 -7.32
CA LYS A 305 20.64 17.06 -7.42
C LYS A 305 21.13 16.67 -8.81
N ARG A 306 20.50 15.67 -9.43
CA ARG A 306 20.83 15.20 -10.78
C ARG A 306 20.63 16.28 -11.84
N TYR A 307 19.53 17.03 -11.75
CA TYR A 307 19.19 18.10 -12.69
C TYR A 307 19.72 19.46 -12.27
N GLN A 308 20.60 19.52 -11.27
CA GLN A 308 21.21 20.74 -10.74
C GLN A 308 20.18 21.79 -10.28
N LEU A 309 19.00 21.33 -9.83
CA LEU A 309 17.96 22.18 -9.26
C LEU A 309 18.28 22.51 -7.79
N PRO A 310 17.72 23.60 -7.24
CA PRO A 310 17.84 23.89 -5.81
C PRO A 310 17.32 22.73 -4.97
N HIS A 311 18.20 22.13 -4.14
CA HIS A 311 17.89 20.95 -3.33
C HIS A 311 18.09 21.18 -1.83
N ASN A 312 17.92 22.44 -1.40
CA ASN A 312 17.89 22.74 0.04
C ASN A 312 16.63 22.16 0.70
N ARG A 313 16.66 22.04 2.03
CA ARG A 313 15.55 21.43 2.79
C ARG A 313 14.21 22.11 2.57
N LEU A 314 14.18 23.45 2.47
CA LEU A 314 12.93 24.20 2.26
C LEU A 314 12.32 23.86 0.90
N THR A 315 13.10 23.89 -0.18
CA THR A 315 12.64 23.54 -1.53
C THR A 315 12.12 22.12 -1.60
N LEU A 316 12.85 21.17 -1.00
CA LEU A 316 12.41 19.77 -0.95
C LEU A 316 11.13 19.60 -0.10
N THR A 317 11.01 20.34 1.01
CA THR A 317 9.78 20.31 1.84
C THR A 317 8.59 20.81 1.04
N VAL A 318 8.70 21.98 0.39
CA VAL A 318 7.61 22.50 -0.44
C VAL A 318 7.26 21.53 -1.56
N ALA A 319 8.25 21.02 -2.31
CA ALA A 319 8.01 20.09 -3.39
C ALA A 319 7.37 18.77 -2.91
N ALA A 320 7.80 18.23 -1.77
CA ALA A 320 7.31 16.96 -1.25
C ALA A 320 5.89 17.05 -0.68
N PHE A 321 5.57 18.12 0.05
CA PHE A 321 4.31 18.18 0.80
C PHE A 321 3.20 18.91 0.07
N THR A 322 3.51 19.88 -0.82
CA THR A 322 2.46 20.67 -1.49
C THR A 322 1.49 19.84 -2.34
N PRO A 323 1.94 18.92 -3.22
CA PRO A 323 0.99 18.18 -4.05
C PRO A 323 0.04 17.28 -3.25
N PRO A 324 0.50 16.42 -2.31
CA PRO A 324 -0.40 15.55 -1.58
C PRO A 324 -1.27 16.31 -0.56
N LEU A 325 -0.77 17.40 0.04
CA LEU A 325 -1.57 18.26 0.92
C LEU A 325 -2.66 19.00 0.14
N ALA A 326 -2.34 19.54 -1.04
CA ALA A 326 -3.34 20.19 -1.90
C ALA A 326 -4.46 19.20 -2.26
N PHE A 327 -4.13 17.98 -2.69
CA PHE A 327 -5.13 16.95 -2.95
C PHE A 327 -6.02 16.72 -1.72
N ALA A 328 -5.41 16.54 -0.53
CA ALA A 328 -6.15 16.24 0.70
C ALA A 328 -7.08 17.39 1.13
N LEU A 329 -6.69 18.64 0.93
CA LEU A 329 -7.51 19.80 1.24
C LEU A 329 -8.67 20.00 0.26
N TYR A 330 -8.44 19.73 -1.03
CA TYR A 330 -9.50 19.80 -2.04
C TYR A 330 -10.45 18.60 -2.00
N TYR A 331 -9.96 17.44 -1.52
CA TYR A 331 -10.74 16.22 -1.47
C TYR A 331 -10.53 15.48 -0.13
N PRO A 332 -11.08 16.00 0.98
CA PRO A 332 -10.86 15.45 2.32
C PRO A 332 -11.31 14.00 2.51
N GLU A 333 -12.32 13.56 1.77
CA GLU A 333 -12.84 12.19 1.79
C GLU A 333 -12.11 11.26 0.80
N GLY A 334 -11.09 11.77 0.11
CA GLY A 334 -10.40 11.12 -1.01
C GLY A 334 -9.44 9.97 -0.63
N PHE A 335 -9.53 9.39 0.56
CA PHE A 335 -8.65 8.31 0.99
C PHE A 335 -8.68 7.10 0.04
N ILE A 336 -9.87 6.60 -0.26
CA ILE A 336 -10.09 5.45 -1.16
C ILE A 336 -9.75 5.81 -2.59
N ALA A 337 -10.13 7.00 -3.06
CA ALA A 337 -9.81 7.47 -4.40
C ALA A 337 -8.30 7.59 -4.61
N ALA A 338 -7.57 8.21 -3.67
CA ALA A 338 -6.12 8.32 -3.74
C ALA A 338 -5.42 6.95 -3.77
N LEU A 339 -5.89 5.99 -2.96
CA LEU A 339 -5.37 4.62 -2.99
C LEU A 339 -5.72 3.87 -4.29
N SER A 340 -6.88 4.14 -4.88
CA SER A 340 -7.27 3.57 -6.17
C SER A 340 -6.36 4.06 -7.30
N TYR A 341 -6.05 5.37 -7.35
CA TYR A 341 -5.05 5.91 -8.29
C TYR A 341 -3.62 5.46 -7.97
N ALA A 342 -3.26 5.30 -6.69
CA ALA A 342 -2.01 4.65 -6.31
C ALA A 342 -1.95 3.22 -6.86
N GLY A 343 -3.07 2.49 -6.89
CA GLY A 343 -3.20 1.16 -7.48
C GLY A 343 -2.89 1.11 -8.97
N LEU A 344 -3.35 2.11 -9.71
CA LEU A 344 -3.00 2.27 -11.13
C LEU A 344 -1.47 2.40 -11.31
N LEU A 345 -0.85 3.29 -10.55
CA LEU A 345 0.60 3.54 -10.62
C LEU A 345 1.41 2.34 -10.12
N CYS A 346 0.91 1.68 -9.07
CA CYS A 346 1.46 0.44 -8.55
C CYS A 346 1.38 -0.67 -9.61
N ALA A 347 0.27 -0.81 -10.35
CA ALA A 347 0.16 -1.79 -11.43
C ALA A 347 1.18 -1.52 -12.54
N PHE A 348 1.45 -0.27 -12.87
CA PHE A 348 2.52 0.06 -13.81
C PHE A 348 3.89 -0.31 -13.25
N TYR A 349 4.26 0.23 -12.07
CA TYR A 349 5.60 0.08 -11.50
C TYR A 349 5.90 -1.34 -11.01
N CYS A 350 4.91 -1.98 -10.35
CA CYS A 350 5.09 -3.29 -9.72
C CYS A 350 4.77 -4.48 -10.65
N LEU A 351 4.12 -4.26 -11.79
CA LEU A 351 3.73 -5.36 -12.68
C LEU A 351 4.14 -5.12 -14.14
N ILE A 352 3.69 -4.04 -14.78
CA ILE A 352 3.96 -3.82 -16.21
C ILE A 352 5.45 -3.58 -16.47
N LEU A 353 6.08 -2.75 -15.67
CA LEU A 353 7.52 -2.46 -15.80
C LEU A 353 8.38 -3.73 -15.64
N PRO A 354 8.25 -4.56 -14.58
CA PRO A 354 9.03 -5.80 -14.46
C PRO A 354 8.72 -6.84 -15.56
N ILE A 355 7.49 -6.89 -16.08
CA ILE A 355 7.17 -7.72 -17.26
C ILE A 355 7.98 -7.27 -18.47
N GLY A 356 7.98 -5.97 -18.75
CA GLY A 356 8.78 -5.40 -19.86
C GLY A 356 10.27 -5.63 -19.69
N LEU A 357 10.78 -5.43 -18.47
CA LEU A 357 12.18 -5.71 -18.13
C LEU A 357 12.54 -7.19 -18.33
N ALA A 358 11.72 -8.11 -17.79
CA ALA A 358 11.95 -9.54 -17.93
C ALA A 358 11.88 -9.99 -19.40
N TRP A 359 10.96 -9.43 -20.18
CA TRP A 359 10.88 -9.70 -21.63
C TRP A 359 12.18 -9.34 -22.34
N LYS A 360 12.69 -8.13 -22.12
CA LYS A 360 13.96 -7.67 -22.69
C LYS A 360 15.17 -8.45 -22.16
N THR A 361 15.16 -8.74 -20.87
CA THR A 361 16.21 -9.55 -20.24
C THR A 361 16.32 -10.94 -20.87
N ARG A 362 15.18 -11.60 -21.12
CA ARG A 362 15.14 -12.92 -21.77
C ARG A 362 15.62 -12.88 -23.21
N GLN A 363 15.35 -11.79 -23.94
CA GLN A 363 15.86 -11.62 -25.31
C GLN A 363 17.37 -11.41 -25.35
N ALA A 364 17.88 -10.57 -24.44
CA ALA A 364 19.32 -10.25 -24.38
C ALA A 364 20.17 -11.37 -23.76
N ASN A 365 19.60 -12.16 -22.84
CA ASN A 365 20.29 -13.19 -22.06
C ASN A 365 19.53 -14.52 -22.11
N PRO A 366 19.62 -15.30 -23.20
CA PRO A 366 18.86 -16.54 -23.36
C PRO A 366 19.23 -17.63 -22.35
N ASN A 367 20.40 -17.58 -21.72
CA ASN A 367 20.93 -18.60 -20.82
C ASN A 367 20.98 -18.20 -19.35
N LEU A 368 20.01 -17.37 -18.88
CA LEU A 368 19.95 -17.01 -17.45
C LEU A 368 19.76 -18.25 -16.57
N PRO A 369 20.54 -18.35 -15.46
CA PRO A 369 20.45 -19.48 -14.51
C PRO A 369 19.05 -19.62 -13.88
N TYR A 370 18.38 -18.51 -13.64
CA TYR A 370 17.02 -18.50 -13.10
C TYR A 370 16.08 -17.74 -14.01
N ARG A 371 14.95 -18.38 -14.32
CA ARG A 371 13.80 -17.79 -15.00
C ARG A 371 12.51 -18.15 -14.25
N VAL A 372 11.57 -17.20 -14.22
CA VAL A 372 10.26 -17.44 -13.63
C VAL A 372 9.46 -18.40 -14.52
N ILE A 373 8.70 -19.30 -13.89
CA ILE A 373 7.89 -20.33 -14.55
C ILE A 373 6.80 -19.70 -15.42
N GLY A 374 6.41 -20.38 -16.52
CA GLY A 374 5.28 -20.02 -17.38
C GLY A 374 5.67 -19.28 -18.66
N GLY A 375 6.94 -18.95 -18.85
CA GLY A 375 7.45 -18.39 -20.11
C GLY A 375 6.79 -17.07 -20.50
N ASN A 376 6.54 -16.88 -21.82
CA ASN A 376 5.95 -15.66 -22.33
C ASN A 376 4.42 -15.62 -22.15
N VAL A 377 3.76 -16.78 -22.03
CA VAL A 377 2.31 -16.84 -21.84
C VAL A 377 1.90 -16.19 -20.53
N THR A 378 2.57 -16.51 -19.43
CA THR A 378 2.30 -15.88 -18.12
C THR A 378 2.64 -14.40 -18.10
N LEU A 379 3.67 -13.96 -18.84
CA LEU A 379 3.96 -12.53 -19.00
C LEU A 379 2.78 -11.79 -19.64
N VAL A 380 2.21 -12.35 -20.73
CA VAL A 380 1.08 -11.74 -21.43
C VAL A 380 -0.18 -11.73 -20.54
N ILE A 381 -0.49 -12.83 -19.85
CA ILE A 381 -1.63 -12.90 -18.92
C ILE A 381 -1.46 -11.83 -17.81
N ALA A 382 -0.29 -11.76 -17.20
CA ALA A 382 -0.01 -10.78 -16.14
C ALA A 382 -0.08 -9.34 -16.67
N LEU A 383 0.37 -9.10 -17.90
CA LEU A 383 0.26 -7.79 -18.56
C LEU A 383 -1.21 -7.39 -18.75
N VAL A 384 -2.05 -8.30 -19.25
CA VAL A 384 -3.48 -8.03 -19.45
C VAL A 384 -4.16 -7.71 -18.11
N ILE A 385 -3.88 -8.50 -17.06
CA ILE A 385 -4.42 -8.21 -15.71
C ILE A 385 -3.93 -6.85 -15.20
N GLY A 386 -2.65 -6.52 -15.39
CA GLY A 386 -2.09 -5.23 -15.01
C GLY A 386 -2.78 -4.06 -15.70
N VAL A 387 -3.03 -4.17 -17.01
CA VAL A 387 -3.77 -3.15 -17.79
C VAL A 387 -5.21 -3.03 -17.29
N ILE A 388 -5.89 -4.14 -16.98
CA ILE A 388 -7.24 -4.11 -16.41
C ILE A 388 -7.22 -3.34 -15.09
N ILE A 389 -6.30 -3.66 -14.16
CA ILE A 389 -6.20 -2.96 -12.86
C ILE A 389 -5.97 -1.46 -13.06
N MET A 390 -5.15 -1.06 -14.04
CA MET A 390 -4.89 0.34 -14.34
C MET A 390 -6.13 1.10 -14.85
N ILE A 391 -7.03 0.43 -15.56
CA ILE A 391 -8.22 1.06 -16.16
C ILE A 391 -9.35 1.19 -15.12
N VAL A 392 -9.41 0.32 -14.11
CA VAL A 392 -10.51 0.29 -13.12
C VAL A 392 -10.83 1.64 -12.49
N PRO A 393 -9.87 2.47 -12.00
CA PRO A 393 -10.21 3.76 -11.40
C PRO A 393 -10.97 4.71 -12.35
N PHE A 394 -10.62 4.67 -13.64
CA PHE A 394 -11.29 5.46 -14.68
C PHE A 394 -12.70 4.94 -14.98
N LEU A 395 -12.90 3.59 -14.94
CA LEU A 395 -14.22 3.00 -15.12
C LEU A 395 -15.15 3.33 -13.96
N ILE A 396 -14.63 3.40 -12.73
CA ILE A 396 -15.38 3.84 -11.56
C ILE A 396 -15.77 5.31 -11.72
N GLN A 397 -14.81 6.18 -12.07
CA GLN A 397 -15.05 7.60 -12.26
C GLN A 397 -16.07 7.88 -13.38
N ALA A 398 -16.04 7.09 -14.45
CA ALA A 398 -16.98 7.18 -15.57
C ALA A 398 -18.35 6.55 -15.29
N GLY A 399 -18.57 5.95 -14.12
CA GLY A 399 -19.82 5.30 -13.73
C GLY A 399 -20.08 3.93 -14.37
N TYR A 400 -19.09 3.34 -15.03
CA TYR A 400 -19.20 1.97 -15.59
C TYR A 400 -19.01 0.88 -14.54
N LEU A 401 -18.28 1.17 -13.47
CA LEU A 401 -18.12 0.29 -12.32
C LEU A 401 -18.60 1.00 -11.05
N PRO A 402 -19.31 0.29 -10.15
CA PRO A 402 -19.73 0.85 -8.88
C PRO A 402 -18.55 0.99 -7.91
N ALA A 403 -18.61 1.98 -7.02
CA ALA A 403 -17.80 2.05 -5.82
C ALA A 403 -18.61 1.56 -4.61
N VAL A 404 -17.96 0.87 -3.66
CA VAL A 404 -18.61 0.47 -2.39
C VAL A 404 -18.66 1.65 -1.44
N ALA A 405 -17.55 2.41 -1.39
CA ALA A 405 -17.39 3.60 -0.58
C ALA A 405 -16.57 4.63 -1.38
N GLY A 406 -16.98 5.87 -1.37
CA GLY A 406 -16.31 6.99 -2.06
C GLY A 406 -17.16 7.62 -3.13
#